data_af9ad71c657131bda920d45293040b28
#
_entry.id   af9ad71c657131bda920d45293040b28
#
_cell.length_a   1.000
_cell.length_b   1.000
_cell.length_c   1.000
_cell.angle_alpha   90.00
_cell.angle_beta   90.00
_cell.angle_gamma   90.00
#
_symmetry.space_group_name_H-M   'P 1'
#
loop_
_entity.id
_entity.type
_entity.pdbx_description
1 polymer ?
#
loop_
_entity_poly.entity_id
_entity_poly.type
_entity_poly.pdbx_seq_one_letter_code
_entity_poly.pdbx_strand_id
1 'polypeptide(L)'
;MMKDFYTRKSREEGYYARSVYKLKSINQKYNLIKKGDKVLDLGCSPGGWIQASLEIIGQEGFITGIDLTHVKKIEAKNFKFIRSDIEKAEIEGLFDVVLSDMAPKTTGIRELDQERSYDLAKTALETAKKHLNPCGNFLCKIFQGPRYQEFVNEVGKNFEFVKTVKPEASKQESKEMYVVGKCLKSKKE
;
A
#
# COMPACT_ATOMS: atom_id res chain seq x y z
N MET A 1 -7.15 9.34 -23.20
CA MET A 1 -7.20 10.71 -22.62
C MET A 1 -6.98 10.77 -21.10
N MET A 2 -7.67 9.97 -20.25
CA MET A 2 -7.47 9.97 -18.79
C MET A 2 -6.08 9.48 -18.32
N LYS A 3 -5.40 8.64 -19.10
CA LYS A 3 -4.06 8.09 -18.78
C LYS A 3 -2.98 9.16 -18.67
N ASP A 4 -3.14 10.23 -19.42
CA ASP A 4 -2.21 11.35 -19.51
C ASP A 4 -2.46 12.40 -18.41
N PHE A 5 -3.71 12.57 -17.99
CA PHE A 5 -4.12 13.56 -17.00
C PHE A 5 -3.41 13.36 -15.64
N TYR A 6 -3.53 12.19 -15.00
CA TYR A 6 -2.92 11.94 -13.69
C TYR A 6 -1.39 11.91 -13.75
N THR A 7 -0.81 11.49 -14.87
CA THR A 7 0.63 11.51 -15.07
C THR A 7 1.14 12.94 -15.20
N ARG A 8 0.43 13.79 -15.97
CA ARG A 8 0.76 15.20 -16.09
C ARG A 8 0.58 15.91 -14.76
N LYS A 9 -0.58 15.75 -14.12
CA LYS A 9 -0.91 16.32 -12.82
C LYS A 9 0.13 15.96 -11.76
N SER A 10 0.58 14.70 -11.67
CA SER A 10 1.59 14.32 -10.70
C SER A 10 2.93 15.03 -10.91
N ARG A 11 3.33 15.28 -12.16
CA ARG A 11 4.54 16.03 -12.48
C ARG A 11 4.41 17.51 -12.12
N GLU A 12 3.27 18.14 -12.44
CA GLU A 12 2.98 19.53 -12.12
C GLU A 12 2.94 19.75 -10.60
N GLU A 13 2.42 18.80 -9.82
CA GLU A 13 2.34 18.86 -8.36
C GLU A 13 3.61 18.32 -7.64
N GLY A 14 4.65 17.90 -8.39
CA GLY A 14 5.93 17.43 -7.83
C GLY A 14 5.89 16.02 -7.24
N TYR A 15 4.87 15.23 -7.57
CA TYR A 15 4.82 13.84 -7.14
C TYR A 15 5.63 12.91 -8.02
N TYR A 16 6.25 11.92 -7.40
CA TYR A 16 7.11 10.96 -8.08
C TYR A 16 6.37 9.92 -8.90
N ALA A 17 5.09 9.70 -8.59
CA ALA A 17 4.24 8.75 -9.31
C ALA A 17 2.77 9.16 -9.26
N ARG A 18 2.03 8.87 -10.34
CA ARG A 18 0.58 9.10 -10.39
C ARG A 18 -0.22 8.24 -9.40
N SER A 19 0.39 7.18 -8.86
CA SER A 19 -0.23 6.32 -7.84
C SER A 19 -0.56 7.07 -6.54
N VAL A 20 0.04 8.24 -6.31
CA VAL A 20 -0.29 9.15 -5.21
C VAL A 20 -1.79 9.43 -5.12
N TYR A 21 -2.46 9.63 -6.26
CA TYR A 21 -3.91 9.92 -6.28
C TYR A 21 -4.76 8.71 -5.92
N LYS A 22 -4.26 7.49 -6.13
CA LYS A 22 -4.93 6.28 -5.67
C LYS A 22 -4.99 6.25 -4.14
N LEU A 23 -3.84 6.47 -3.48
CA LEU A 23 -3.78 6.53 -2.01
C LEU A 23 -4.63 7.67 -1.46
N LYS A 24 -4.50 8.89 -2.02
CA LYS A 24 -5.28 10.06 -1.57
C LYS A 24 -6.80 9.82 -1.66
N SER A 25 -7.29 9.28 -2.79
CA SER A 25 -8.72 9.00 -2.97
C SER A 25 -9.23 7.90 -2.04
N ILE A 26 -8.44 6.84 -1.82
CA ILE A 26 -8.79 5.78 -0.87
C ILE A 26 -8.78 6.34 0.56
N ASN A 27 -7.77 7.13 0.93
CA ASN A 27 -7.68 7.71 2.26
C ASN A 27 -8.81 8.70 2.55
N GLN A 28 -9.17 9.53 1.58
CA GLN A 28 -10.32 10.44 1.70
C GLN A 28 -11.62 9.69 1.99
N LYS A 29 -11.81 8.52 1.37
CA LYS A 29 -13.03 7.71 1.53
C LYS A 29 -13.06 6.90 2.81
N TYR A 30 -11.92 6.34 3.21
CA TYR A 30 -11.88 5.34 4.29
C TYR A 30 -11.15 5.81 5.55
N ASN A 31 -10.47 6.96 5.50
CA ASN A 31 -9.72 7.52 6.62
C ASN A 31 -8.77 6.48 7.27
N LEU A 32 -7.89 5.91 6.43
CA LEU A 32 -6.95 4.85 6.84
C LEU A 32 -5.76 5.44 7.59
N ILE A 33 -5.20 6.53 7.04
CA ILE A 33 -4.04 7.24 7.57
C ILE A 33 -4.54 8.53 8.21
N LYS A 34 -4.03 8.82 9.40
CA LYS A 34 -4.37 10.02 10.18
C LYS A 34 -3.11 10.79 10.56
N LYS A 35 -3.29 12.00 11.04
CA LYS A 35 -2.21 12.82 11.61
C LYS A 35 -1.56 12.07 12.79
N GLY A 36 -0.24 12.02 12.81
CA GLY A 36 0.55 11.38 13.86
C GLY A 36 0.78 9.88 13.68
N ASP A 37 0.15 9.23 12.69
CA ASP A 37 0.28 7.78 12.48
C ASP A 37 1.71 7.36 12.13
N LYS A 38 2.09 6.16 12.56
CA LYS A 38 3.25 5.43 12.07
C LYS A 38 2.83 4.54 10.90
N VAL A 39 3.43 4.76 9.74
CA VAL A 39 3.06 4.08 8.49
C VAL A 39 4.21 3.20 8.00
N LEU A 40 3.91 1.97 7.62
CA LEU A 40 4.80 1.08 6.89
C LEU A 40 4.34 0.99 5.43
N ASP A 41 5.21 1.35 4.48
CA ASP A 41 4.93 1.33 3.03
C ASP A 41 5.77 0.25 2.34
N LEU A 42 5.13 -0.82 1.91
CA LEU A 42 5.74 -1.98 1.25
C LEU A 42 5.68 -1.82 -0.27
N GLY A 43 6.84 -1.87 -0.93
CA GLY A 43 6.97 -1.56 -2.35
C GLY A 43 6.87 -0.06 -2.61
N CYS A 44 7.57 0.74 -1.80
CA CYS A 44 7.41 2.18 -1.74
C CYS A 44 8.01 2.96 -2.91
N SER A 45 8.87 2.35 -3.75
CA SER A 45 9.50 3.03 -4.89
C SER A 45 8.47 3.42 -5.97
N PRO A 46 8.57 4.59 -6.58
CA PRO A 46 9.60 5.62 -6.49
C PRO A 46 9.42 6.65 -5.36
N GLY A 47 8.43 6.50 -4.45
CA GLY A 47 8.18 7.36 -3.30
C GLY A 47 6.88 8.17 -3.36
N GLY A 48 5.99 7.93 -4.33
CA GLY A 48 4.74 8.68 -4.44
C GLY A 48 3.80 8.47 -3.24
N TRP A 49 3.70 7.25 -2.72
CA TRP A 49 2.89 6.97 -1.53
C TRP A 49 3.53 7.51 -0.27
N ILE A 50 4.87 7.52 -0.18
CA ILE A 50 5.58 8.19 0.91
C ILE A 50 5.24 9.68 0.94
N GLN A 51 5.30 10.38 -0.21
CA GLN A 51 4.95 11.80 -0.28
C GLN A 51 3.52 12.06 0.21
N ALA A 52 2.53 11.28 -0.29
CA ALA A 52 1.14 11.42 0.15
C ALA A 52 0.97 11.14 1.65
N SER A 53 1.64 10.12 2.16
CA SER A 53 1.54 9.76 3.58
C SER A 53 2.17 10.82 4.47
N LEU A 54 3.32 11.39 4.10
CA LEU A 54 3.97 12.49 4.83
C LEU A 54 3.06 13.73 4.95
N GLU A 55 2.33 14.07 3.88
CA GLU A 55 1.36 15.17 3.91
C GLU A 55 0.24 14.92 4.93
N ILE A 56 -0.21 13.66 5.05
CA ILE A 56 -1.34 13.29 5.91
C ILE A 56 -0.92 13.20 7.37
N ILE A 57 0.20 12.49 7.65
CA ILE A 57 0.64 12.24 9.04
C ILE A 57 1.24 13.48 9.70
N GLY A 58 1.73 14.44 8.91
CA GLY A 58 2.40 15.64 9.42
C GLY A 58 3.74 15.34 10.10
N GLN A 59 4.22 16.28 10.92
CA GLN A 59 5.54 16.18 11.58
C GLN A 59 5.57 15.19 12.75
N GLU A 60 4.42 14.85 13.31
CA GLU A 60 4.29 13.99 14.50
C GLU A 60 4.28 12.49 14.14
N GLY A 61 3.90 12.15 12.89
CA GLY A 61 3.91 10.79 12.38
C GLY A 61 5.28 10.38 11.85
N PHE A 62 5.41 9.10 11.51
CA PHE A 62 6.64 8.54 10.96
C PHE A 62 6.35 7.52 9.86
N ILE A 63 7.18 7.49 8.80
CA ILE A 63 7.06 6.50 7.72
C ILE A 63 8.31 5.64 7.66
N THR A 64 8.11 4.32 7.58
CA THR A 64 9.13 3.37 7.15
C THR A 64 8.73 2.84 5.77
N GLY A 65 9.58 3.06 4.78
CA GLY A 65 9.38 2.53 3.42
C GLY A 65 10.35 1.40 3.12
N ILE A 66 9.87 0.32 2.50
CA ILE A 66 10.69 -0.84 2.11
C ILE A 66 10.53 -1.08 0.62
N ASP A 67 11.65 -1.23 -0.11
CA ASP A 67 11.68 -1.59 -1.53
C ASP A 67 13.04 -2.19 -1.93
N LEU A 68 13.05 -2.99 -2.97
CA LEU A 68 14.28 -3.49 -3.60
C LEU A 68 15.02 -2.38 -4.37
N THR A 69 14.27 -1.42 -4.90
CA THR A 69 14.77 -0.28 -5.67
C THR A 69 14.78 0.99 -4.83
N HIS A 70 15.76 1.86 -5.09
CA HIS A 70 15.84 3.13 -4.38
C HIS A 70 14.61 4.00 -4.62
N VAL A 71 14.16 4.67 -3.57
CA VAL A 71 13.22 5.79 -3.68
C VAL A 71 13.94 7.03 -4.20
N LYS A 72 13.21 7.92 -4.84
CA LYS A 72 13.71 9.26 -5.18
C LYS A 72 13.99 10.05 -3.89
N LYS A 73 14.86 11.06 -3.99
CA LYS A 73 15.23 11.88 -2.83
C LYS A 73 14.01 12.49 -2.16
N ILE A 74 13.78 12.11 -0.91
CA ILE A 74 12.73 12.67 -0.04
C ILE A 74 13.42 13.31 1.15
N GLU A 75 13.26 14.63 1.29
CA GLU A 75 13.83 15.40 2.40
C GLU A 75 12.79 15.50 3.52
N ALA A 76 12.71 14.46 4.35
CA ALA A 76 11.86 14.43 5.53
C ALA A 76 12.60 13.79 6.71
N LYS A 77 12.52 14.41 7.89
CA LYS A 77 13.14 13.88 9.11
C LYS A 77 12.40 12.68 9.71
N ASN A 78 11.13 12.55 9.36
CA ASN A 78 10.23 11.51 9.84
C ASN A 78 9.98 10.41 8.78
N PHE A 79 11.04 10.08 8.02
CA PHE A 79 11.06 9.03 7.02
C PHE A 79 12.34 8.20 7.12
N LYS A 80 12.18 6.86 7.14
CA LYS A 80 13.26 5.87 7.05
C LYS A 80 13.03 4.99 5.81
N PHE A 81 14.06 4.82 5.00
CA PHE A 81 14.04 3.89 3.87
C PHE A 81 14.91 2.66 4.17
N ILE A 82 14.36 1.48 3.96
CA ILE A 82 15.05 0.19 4.07
C ILE A 82 15.12 -0.43 2.67
N ARG A 83 16.31 -0.53 2.12
CA ARG A 83 16.51 -1.22 0.84
C ARG A 83 16.67 -2.71 1.08
N SER A 84 15.58 -3.45 0.98
CA SER A 84 15.55 -4.89 1.21
C SER A 84 14.40 -5.56 0.48
N ASP A 85 14.52 -6.86 0.30
CA ASP A 85 13.36 -7.72 0.11
C ASP A 85 12.51 -7.71 1.39
N ILE A 86 11.19 -7.63 1.23
CA ILE A 86 10.27 -7.51 2.37
C ILE A 86 10.36 -8.74 3.30
N GLU A 87 10.55 -9.93 2.73
CA GLU A 87 10.67 -11.17 3.51
C GLU A 87 11.96 -11.23 4.35
N LYS A 88 12.97 -10.43 3.97
CA LYS A 88 14.29 -10.35 4.64
C LYS A 88 14.49 -9.06 5.42
N ALA A 89 13.55 -8.13 5.31
CA ALA A 89 13.67 -6.83 5.96
C ALA A 89 13.54 -6.97 7.48
N GLU A 90 14.46 -6.36 8.21
CA GLU A 90 14.36 -6.18 9.66
C GLU A 90 13.45 -4.99 9.93
N ILE A 91 12.19 -5.29 10.27
CA ILE A 91 11.16 -4.30 10.54
C ILE A 91 11.03 -4.14 12.05
N GLU A 92 11.38 -2.96 12.54
CA GLU A 92 11.32 -2.64 13.96
C GLU A 92 10.01 -1.93 14.32
N GLY A 93 9.43 -2.32 15.44
CA GLY A 93 8.26 -1.67 16.03
C GLY A 93 6.93 -2.05 15.42
N LEU A 94 5.90 -1.33 15.84
CA LEU A 94 4.53 -1.47 15.40
C LEU A 94 4.06 -0.21 14.69
N PHE A 95 3.10 -0.37 13.78
CA PHE A 95 2.57 0.66 12.91
C PHE A 95 1.05 0.78 13.06
N ASP A 96 0.53 1.97 12.81
CA ASP A 96 -0.90 2.23 12.79
C ASP A 96 -1.50 1.86 11.44
N VAL A 97 -0.68 1.93 10.38
CA VAL A 97 -1.09 1.60 9.01
C VAL A 97 0.01 0.85 8.28
N VAL A 98 -0.37 -0.23 7.59
CA VAL A 98 0.48 -0.92 6.61
C VAL A 98 -0.11 -0.75 5.22
N LEU A 99 0.70 -0.22 4.31
CA LEU A 99 0.37 0.00 2.91
C LEU A 99 1.17 -0.94 2.01
N SER A 100 0.58 -1.36 0.89
CA SER A 100 1.30 -2.11 -0.14
C SER A 100 0.81 -1.76 -1.54
N ASP A 101 1.67 -1.12 -2.33
CA ASP A 101 1.47 -0.92 -3.79
C ASP A 101 2.36 -1.85 -4.62
N MET A 102 2.83 -2.96 -4.02
CA MET A 102 3.65 -3.94 -4.71
C MET A 102 2.97 -4.47 -5.97
N ALA A 103 3.74 -4.66 -7.02
CA ALA A 103 3.31 -5.31 -8.25
C ALA A 103 4.40 -6.25 -8.75
N PRO A 104 4.04 -7.41 -9.29
CA PRO A 104 5.01 -8.28 -9.93
C PRO A 104 5.57 -7.60 -11.20
N LYS A 105 6.79 -7.98 -11.59
CA LYS A 105 7.26 -7.72 -12.95
C LYS A 105 6.35 -8.51 -13.89
N THR A 106 5.59 -7.78 -14.71
CA THR A 106 4.64 -8.42 -15.62
C THR A 106 5.36 -9.19 -16.71
N THR A 107 4.92 -10.43 -16.92
CA THR A 107 5.45 -11.34 -17.94
C THR A 107 4.65 -11.27 -19.25
N GLY A 108 3.45 -10.69 -19.19
CA GLY A 108 2.46 -10.72 -20.26
C GLY A 108 1.58 -11.97 -20.22
N ILE A 109 1.91 -12.97 -19.39
CA ILE A 109 1.10 -14.17 -19.15
C ILE A 109 0.17 -13.86 -17.98
N ARG A 110 -1.11 -13.76 -18.28
CA ARG A 110 -2.12 -13.25 -17.36
C ARG A 110 -2.19 -14.03 -16.04
N GLU A 111 -2.25 -15.34 -16.14
CA GLU A 111 -2.41 -16.25 -15.02
C GLU A 111 -1.18 -16.16 -14.08
N LEU A 112 0.01 -16.12 -14.67
CA LEU A 112 1.27 -16.02 -13.92
C LEU A 112 1.38 -14.67 -13.19
N ASP A 113 1.00 -13.59 -13.86
CA ASP A 113 1.05 -12.25 -13.25
C ASP A 113 0.01 -12.11 -12.11
N GLN A 114 -1.14 -12.77 -12.23
CA GLN A 114 -2.16 -12.82 -11.18
C GLN A 114 -1.69 -13.63 -9.96
N GLU A 115 -1.08 -14.80 -10.17
CA GLU A 115 -0.54 -15.62 -9.09
C GLU A 115 0.57 -14.89 -8.33
N ARG A 116 1.52 -14.31 -9.04
CA ARG A 116 2.59 -13.49 -8.42
C ARG A 116 2.04 -12.29 -7.64
N SER A 117 0.97 -11.67 -8.14
CA SER A 117 0.32 -10.56 -7.43
C SER A 117 -0.36 -11.03 -6.15
N TYR A 118 -0.95 -12.23 -6.17
CA TYR A 118 -1.51 -12.86 -4.98
C TYR A 118 -0.42 -13.14 -3.92
N ASP A 119 0.73 -13.70 -4.32
CA ASP A 119 1.83 -14.00 -3.41
C ASP A 119 2.36 -12.71 -2.74
N LEU A 120 2.54 -11.63 -3.51
CA LEU A 120 2.94 -10.34 -2.95
C LEU A 120 1.89 -9.77 -1.98
N ALA A 121 0.61 -9.90 -2.30
CA ALA A 121 -0.47 -9.45 -1.43
C ALA A 121 -0.52 -10.27 -0.12
N LYS A 122 -0.27 -11.58 -0.21
CA LYS A 122 -0.17 -12.46 0.95
C LYS A 122 1.01 -12.09 1.84
N THR A 123 2.19 -11.85 1.26
CA THR A 123 3.37 -11.38 2.01
C THR A 123 3.06 -10.06 2.73
N ALA A 124 2.36 -9.12 2.07
CA ALA A 124 1.96 -7.86 2.69
C ALA A 124 0.98 -8.08 3.86
N LEU A 125 0.03 -8.99 3.73
CA LEU A 125 -0.92 -9.32 4.81
C LEU A 125 -0.22 -9.95 6.01
N GLU A 126 0.69 -10.90 5.79
CA GLU A 126 1.46 -11.53 6.87
C GLU A 126 2.36 -10.50 7.58
N THR A 127 2.95 -9.57 6.83
CA THR A 127 3.72 -8.45 7.41
C THR A 127 2.80 -7.55 8.25
N ALA A 128 1.61 -7.23 7.75
CA ALA A 128 0.64 -6.43 8.48
C ALA A 128 0.20 -7.10 9.80
N LYS A 129 -0.06 -8.40 9.79
CA LYS A 129 -0.43 -9.18 10.98
C LYS A 129 0.66 -9.21 12.06
N LYS A 130 1.94 -9.07 11.67
CA LYS A 130 3.08 -9.04 12.59
C LYS A 130 3.37 -7.65 13.14
N HIS A 131 3.14 -6.62 12.33
CA HIS A 131 3.64 -5.27 12.60
C HIS A 131 2.55 -4.20 12.76
N LEU A 132 1.25 -4.52 12.67
CA LEU A 132 0.20 -3.57 13.00
C LEU A 132 -0.08 -3.53 14.50
N ASN A 133 -0.31 -2.31 14.99
CA ASN A 133 -0.95 -2.08 16.28
C ASN A 133 -2.34 -2.74 16.32
N PRO A 134 -2.87 -3.08 17.51
CA PRO A 134 -4.29 -3.41 17.65
C PRO A 134 -5.17 -2.32 17.00
N CYS A 135 -6.19 -2.72 16.26
CA CYS A 135 -7.02 -1.82 15.45
C CYS A 135 -6.27 -1.02 14.36
N GLY A 136 -5.05 -1.37 14.01
CA GLY A 136 -4.33 -0.79 12.87
C GLY A 136 -5.01 -1.10 11.53
N ASN A 137 -4.69 -0.32 10.51
CA ASN A 137 -5.32 -0.38 9.20
C ASN A 137 -4.38 -0.97 8.14
N PHE A 138 -4.96 -1.54 7.10
CA PHE A 138 -4.26 -2.20 6.01
C PHE A 138 -4.80 -1.76 4.65
N LEU A 139 -3.91 -1.51 3.70
CA LEU A 139 -4.24 -1.26 2.30
C LEU A 139 -3.29 -2.04 1.42
N CYS A 140 -3.83 -2.89 0.55
CA CYS A 140 -3.02 -3.72 -0.32
C CYS A 140 -3.56 -3.76 -1.75
N LYS A 141 -2.67 -3.60 -2.72
CA LYS A 141 -2.97 -3.85 -4.12
C LYS A 141 -2.92 -5.36 -4.40
N ILE A 142 -3.87 -5.80 -5.23
CA ILE A 142 -3.91 -7.16 -5.78
C ILE A 142 -4.51 -7.12 -7.19
N PHE A 143 -4.08 -8.01 -8.09
CA PHE A 143 -4.71 -8.15 -9.39
C PHE A 143 -5.97 -9.00 -9.29
N GLN A 144 -7.02 -8.58 -9.97
CA GLN A 144 -8.23 -9.37 -10.10
C GLN A 144 -7.94 -10.65 -10.88
N GLY A 145 -8.17 -11.80 -10.26
CA GLY A 145 -7.87 -13.12 -10.80
C GLY A 145 -8.55 -14.22 -9.99
N PRO A 146 -8.26 -15.51 -10.27
CA PRO A 146 -8.95 -16.65 -9.63
C PRO A 146 -8.86 -16.63 -8.10
N ARG A 147 -7.70 -16.23 -7.54
CA ARG A 147 -7.47 -16.20 -6.09
C ARG A 147 -7.79 -14.87 -5.41
N TYR A 148 -8.34 -13.90 -6.17
CA TYR A 148 -8.69 -12.59 -5.63
C TYR A 148 -9.68 -12.68 -4.46
N GLN A 149 -10.75 -13.47 -4.61
CA GLN A 149 -11.77 -13.62 -3.57
C GLN A 149 -11.23 -14.35 -2.33
N GLU A 150 -10.33 -15.31 -2.51
CA GLU A 150 -9.61 -16.00 -1.43
C GLU A 150 -8.86 -14.98 -0.56
N PHE A 151 -8.10 -14.06 -1.19
CA PHE A 151 -7.38 -13.03 -0.48
C PHE A 151 -8.31 -12.07 0.27
N VAL A 152 -9.40 -11.61 -0.37
CA VAL A 152 -10.38 -10.73 0.29
C VAL A 152 -10.98 -11.40 1.53
N ASN A 153 -11.30 -12.69 1.42
CA ASN A 153 -11.82 -13.48 2.55
C ASN A 153 -10.77 -13.62 3.67
N GLU A 154 -9.49 -13.81 3.32
CA GLU A 154 -8.40 -13.90 4.29
C GLU A 154 -8.21 -12.57 5.05
N VAL A 155 -8.24 -11.43 4.34
CA VAL A 155 -8.26 -10.12 5.00
C VAL A 155 -9.47 -9.99 5.93
N GLY A 156 -10.65 -10.47 5.51
CA GLY A 156 -11.89 -10.43 6.33
C GLY A 156 -11.83 -11.25 7.62
N LYS A 157 -11.03 -12.31 7.65
CA LYS A 157 -10.78 -13.06 8.88
C LYS A 157 -9.98 -12.26 9.91
N ASN A 158 -9.09 -11.37 9.44
CA ASN A 158 -8.14 -10.65 10.27
C ASN A 158 -8.57 -9.22 10.64
N PHE A 159 -9.46 -8.59 9.87
CA PHE A 159 -9.89 -7.21 10.10
C PHE A 159 -11.39 -7.14 10.36
N GLU A 160 -11.84 -6.16 11.17
CA GLU A 160 -13.26 -5.97 11.49
C GLU A 160 -14.05 -5.47 10.28
N PHE A 161 -13.43 -4.62 9.47
CA PHE A 161 -14.05 -4.07 8.27
C PHE A 161 -13.16 -4.35 7.04
N VAL A 162 -13.76 -4.83 5.96
CA VAL A 162 -13.08 -5.05 4.68
C VAL A 162 -13.89 -4.48 3.52
N LYS A 163 -13.21 -3.78 2.64
CA LYS A 163 -13.77 -3.30 1.36
C LYS A 163 -12.76 -3.45 0.23
N THR A 164 -13.28 -3.66 -0.95
CA THR A 164 -12.49 -3.68 -2.18
C THR A 164 -12.78 -2.41 -2.97
N VAL A 165 -11.74 -1.82 -3.56
CA VAL A 165 -11.81 -0.53 -4.24
C VAL A 165 -11.04 -0.58 -5.55
N LYS A 166 -11.61 -0.01 -6.60
CA LYS A 166 -10.90 0.35 -7.82
C LYS A 166 -10.83 1.87 -7.89
N PRO A 167 -9.68 2.49 -7.56
CA PRO A 167 -9.56 3.96 -7.57
C PRO A 167 -9.76 4.53 -8.98
N GLU A 168 -10.35 5.70 -9.10
CA GLU A 168 -10.55 6.40 -10.39
C GLU A 168 -9.24 6.68 -11.13
N ALA A 169 -8.15 6.92 -10.38
CA ALA A 169 -6.82 7.10 -10.93
C ALA A 169 -6.21 5.80 -11.50
N SER A 170 -6.86 4.64 -11.35
CA SER A 170 -6.49 3.41 -12.03
C SER A 170 -6.87 3.47 -13.51
N LYS A 171 -6.06 2.83 -14.38
CA LYS A 171 -6.44 2.70 -15.79
C LYS A 171 -7.71 1.85 -15.90
N GLN A 172 -8.61 2.17 -16.81
CA GLN A 172 -9.85 1.39 -17.01
C GLN A 172 -9.55 -0.09 -17.32
N GLU A 173 -8.52 -0.35 -18.13
CA GLU A 173 -8.09 -1.69 -18.52
C GLU A 173 -7.29 -2.41 -17.43
N SER A 174 -6.90 -1.71 -16.35
CA SER A 174 -6.10 -2.28 -15.26
C SER A 174 -6.94 -3.24 -14.43
N LYS A 175 -6.36 -4.40 -14.14
CA LYS A 175 -6.93 -5.40 -13.22
C LYS A 175 -6.57 -5.11 -11.75
N GLU A 176 -5.90 -4.00 -11.49
CA GLU A 176 -5.53 -3.60 -10.15
C GLU A 176 -6.76 -3.29 -9.31
N MET A 177 -6.88 -3.98 -8.21
CA MET A 177 -7.83 -3.72 -7.14
C MET A 177 -7.07 -3.42 -5.87
N TYR A 178 -7.70 -2.71 -4.96
CA TYR A 178 -7.18 -2.47 -3.62
C TYR A 178 -8.11 -3.08 -2.60
N VAL A 179 -7.53 -3.77 -1.63
CA VAL A 179 -8.24 -4.32 -0.48
C VAL A 179 -7.92 -3.45 0.73
N VAL A 180 -8.95 -2.89 1.32
CA VAL A 180 -8.93 -2.08 2.54
C VAL A 180 -9.31 -2.99 3.70
N GLY A 181 -8.45 -3.10 4.70
CA GLY A 181 -8.75 -3.71 6.00
C GLY A 181 -8.69 -2.64 7.09
N LYS A 182 -9.71 -2.52 7.92
CA LYS A 182 -9.68 -1.60 9.06
C LYS A 182 -9.85 -2.36 10.36
N CYS A 183 -9.12 -1.91 11.35
CA CYS A 183 -9.10 -2.47 12.69
C CYS A 183 -8.69 -3.95 12.69
N LEU A 184 -7.36 -4.18 12.76
CA LEU A 184 -6.82 -5.52 12.95
C LEU A 184 -7.40 -6.12 14.24
N LYS A 185 -8.03 -7.28 14.13
CA LYS A 185 -8.59 -8.01 15.26
C LYS A 185 -7.46 -8.46 16.20
N SER A 186 -7.69 -8.32 17.49
CA SER A 186 -6.81 -8.93 18.48
C SER A 186 -6.76 -10.45 18.26
N LYS A 187 -5.57 -11.05 18.36
CA LYS A 187 -5.51 -12.52 18.39
C LYS A 187 -6.36 -12.98 19.57
N LYS A 188 -7.37 -13.81 19.32
CA LYS A 188 -8.02 -14.55 20.41
C LYS A 188 -6.96 -15.50 20.97
N GLU A 189 -6.63 -15.33 22.24
CA GLU A 189 -5.89 -16.33 23.00
C GLU A 189 -6.65 -17.66 23.04
#